data_c9b8e08e8af9395c97e1782dd8b6005a
#
_entry.id   c9b8e08e8af9395c97e1782dd8b6005a
#
_cell.length_a   1.000
_cell.length_b   1.000
_cell.length_c   1.000
_cell.angle_alpha   90.00
_cell.angle_beta   90.00
_cell.angle_gamma   90.00
#
_symmetry.space_group_name_H-M   'P 1'
#
loop_
_entity.id
_entity.type
_entity.pdbx_description
1 polymer ?
#
loop_
_entity_poly.entity_id
_entity_poly.type
_entity_poly.pdbx_seq_one_letter_code
_entity_poly.pdbx_strand_id
1 'polypeptide(L)'
;MVIKHNLVDFYSPSFASMFVGFDRLFDSLSRATEVSAPTYPPTNVSRDGENYTIEMALAGLDDNDIDVEVQENTLTIMHESSETKEEGKLYKGIAQRSFRRQFRLADDIEVVGASLKNGLLCINLTRFIPEEKKPKKIKIK
;
A
#
# COMPACT_ATOMS: atom_id res chain seq x y z
N MET A 1 -0.64 23.26 28.99
CA MET A 1 0.66 22.59 28.88
C MET A 1 0.59 21.64 27.69
N VAL A 2 1.15 22.05 26.56
CA VAL A 2 1.18 21.22 25.35
C VAL A 2 2.34 20.27 25.47
N ILE A 3 2.06 18.98 25.66
CA ILE A 3 3.10 17.95 25.59
C ILE A 3 3.47 17.82 24.11
N LYS A 4 4.56 18.48 23.73
CA LYS A 4 5.23 18.20 22.47
C LYS A 4 5.82 16.80 22.60
N HIS A 5 5.10 15.78 22.16
CA HIS A 5 5.73 14.52 21.85
C HIS A 5 6.65 14.80 20.66
N ASN A 6 7.93 14.89 20.95
CA ASN A 6 8.95 14.96 19.93
C ASN A 6 8.91 13.67 19.12
N LEU A 7 8.32 13.72 17.95
CA LEU A 7 8.49 12.69 16.90
C LEU A 7 9.96 12.50 16.49
N VAL A 8 10.85 13.35 17.01
CA VAL A 8 12.28 13.38 16.72
C VAL A 8 12.99 12.12 17.24
N ASP A 9 12.47 11.47 18.28
CA ASP A 9 13.13 10.31 18.87
C ASP A 9 13.01 9.04 18.02
N PHE A 10 12.01 8.94 17.14
CA PHE A 10 11.90 7.84 16.18
C PHE A 10 12.95 7.88 15.07
N TYR A 11 13.53 9.04 14.81
CA TYR A 11 14.57 9.24 13.82
C TYR A 11 15.98 9.29 14.44
N SER A 12 16.11 9.00 15.73
CA SER A 12 17.43 8.97 16.34
C SER A 12 18.26 7.80 15.78
N PRO A 13 19.54 8.00 15.48
CA PRO A 13 20.42 6.92 15.05
C PRO A 13 20.44 5.73 16.00
N SER A 14 20.21 5.95 17.30
CA SER A 14 20.12 4.91 18.31
C SER A 14 18.88 4.04 18.15
N PHE A 15 17.75 4.59 17.73
CA PHE A 15 16.54 3.82 17.48
C PHE A 15 16.68 2.99 16.20
N ALA A 16 17.21 3.58 15.14
CA ALA A 16 17.47 2.88 13.88
C ALA A 16 18.46 1.71 14.03
N SER A 17 19.43 1.82 14.93
CA SER A 17 20.43 0.76 15.18
C SER A 17 19.84 -0.50 15.86
N MET A 18 18.68 -0.40 16.49
CA MET A 18 17.96 -1.56 17.06
C MET A 18 17.31 -2.45 15.99
N PHE A 19 17.17 -1.96 14.78
CA PHE A 19 16.44 -2.62 13.68
C PHE A 19 17.37 -2.87 12.49
N VAL A 20 18.33 -3.76 12.68
CA VAL A 20 19.26 -4.16 11.62
C VAL A 20 18.49 -4.80 10.47
N GLY A 21 18.62 -4.24 9.27
CA GLY A 21 17.93 -4.71 8.05
C GLY A 21 16.56 -4.06 7.78
N PHE A 22 16.10 -3.13 8.65
CA PHE A 22 14.85 -2.38 8.45
C PHE A 22 15.05 -0.98 7.86
N ASP A 23 16.28 -0.62 7.48
CA ASP A 23 16.63 0.70 6.92
C ASP A 23 15.74 1.07 5.72
N ARG A 24 15.44 0.10 4.87
CA ARG A 24 14.55 0.28 3.70
C ARG A 24 13.09 0.53 4.09
N LEU A 25 12.65 -0.07 5.21
CA LEU A 25 11.32 0.17 5.74
C LEU A 25 11.20 1.60 6.28
N PHE A 26 12.21 2.07 7.02
CA PHE A 26 12.26 3.44 7.52
C PHE A 26 12.36 4.48 6.41
N ASP A 27 13.13 4.21 5.35
CA ASP A 27 13.17 5.05 4.16
C ASP A 27 11.80 5.14 3.46
N SER A 28 11.09 4.03 3.40
CA SER A 28 9.73 3.99 2.83
C SER A 28 8.73 4.76 3.68
N LEU A 29 8.83 4.66 5.01
CA LEU A 29 7.99 5.39 5.96
C LEU A 29 8.28 6.89 5.94
N SER A 30 9.55 7.30 5.88
CA SER A 30 9.91 8.71 5.79
C SER A 30 9.44 9.36 4.50
N ARG A 31 9.54 8.67 3.37
CA ARG A 31 8.96 9.13 2.11
C ARG A 31 7.43 9.21 2.14
N ALA A 32 6.78 8.29 2.85
CA ALA A 32 5.33 8.32 3.03
C ALA A 32 4.87 9.50 3.91
N THR A 33 5.69 9.93 4.86
CA THR A 33 5.37 11.09 5.72
C THR A 33 5.67 12.44 5.07
N GLU A 34 6.55 12.50 4.08
CA GLU A 34 6.83 13.71 3.32
C GLU A 34 5.73 14.08 2.32
N VAL A 35 4.85 13.15 2.00
CA VAL A 35 3.75 13.38 1.05
C VAL A 35 2.51 13.84 1.81
N SER A 36 2.46 15.11 2.17
CA SER A 36 1.24 15.78 2.67
C SER A 36 0.21 16.04 1.59
N ALA A 37 0.42 15.67 0.34
CA ALA A 37 -0.55 15.79 -0.73
C ALA A 37 -1.43 14.55 -0.81
N PRO A 38 -2.75 14.68 -0.96
CA PRO A 38 -3.61 13.53 -1.20
C PRO A 38 -3.13 12.81 -2.46
N THR A 39 -2.59 11.63 -2.29
CA THR A 39 -2.14 10.78 -3.38
C THR A 39 -3.35 10.27 -4.14
N TYR A 40 -3.36 10.50 -5.43
CA TYR A 40 -4.37 9.93 -6.32
C TYR A 40 -3.93 8.52 -6.77
N PRO A 41 -4.81 7.53 -6.81
CA PRO A 41 -6.21 7.54 -6.33
C PRO A 41 -6.32 7.45 -4.79
N PRO A 42 -7.46 7.90 -4.19
CA PRO A 42 -7.72 7.70 -2.76
C PRO A 42 -7.64 6.22 -2.40
N THR A 43 -6.89 5.90 -1.37
CA THR A 43 -6.55 4.52 -1.02
C THR A 43 -6.66 4.30 0.48
N ASN A 44 -7.30 3.21 0.88
CA ASN A 44 -7.29 2.69 2.24
C ASN A 44 -6.48 1.39 2.29
N VAL A 45 -5.77 1.21 3.37
CA VAL A 45 -5.14 -0.07 3.71
C VAL A 45 -5.63 -0.49 5.08
N SER A 46 -6.24 -1.66 5.17
CA SER A 46 -6.75 -2.21 6.40
C SER A 46 -6.13 -3.57 6.70
N ARG A 47 -6.16 -3.93 7.97
CA ARG A 47 -5.68 -5.23 8.46
C ARG A 47 -6.72 -5.86 9.36
N ASP A 48 -6.97 -7.14 9.14
CA ASP A 48 -7.77 -7.99 10.03
C ASP A 48 -7.03 -9.32 10.25
N GLY A 49 -6.43 -9.46 11.43
CA GLY A 49 -5.58 -10.60 11.75
C GLY A 49 -4.38 -10.71 10.81
N GLU A 50 -4.31 -11.79 10.05
CA GLU A 50 -3.27 -12.05 9.05
C GLU A 50 -3.67 -11.59 7.63
N ASN A 51 -4.87 -11.04 7.48
CA ASN A 51 -5.38 -10.56 6.21
C ASN A 51 -5.22 -9.04 6.08
N TYR A 52 -4.89 -8.61 4.89
CA TYR A 52 -4.77 -7.20 4.53
C TYR A 52 -5.69 -6.91 3.35
N THR A 53 -6.24 -5.74 3.32
CA THR A 53 -7.06 -5.27 2.19
C THR A 53 -6.60 -3.88 1.77
N ILE A 54 -6.32 -3.73 0.49
CA ILE A 54 -6.08 -2.43 -0.14
C ILE A 54 -7.34 -2.08 -0.91
N GLU A 55 -7.95 -0.95 -0.58
CA GLU A 55 -9.12 -0.41 -1.28
C GLU A 55 -8.72 0.88 -1.99
N MET A 56 -9.05 0.97 -3.26
CA MET A 56 -8.72 2.12 -4.09
C MET A 56 -9.94 2.62 -4.83
N ALA A 57 -10.27 3.90 -4.67
CA ALA A 57 -11.43 4.51 -5.31
C ALA A 57 -11.12 4.84 -6.77
N LEU A 58 -11.73 4.09 -7.70
CA LEU A 58 -11.52 4.18 -9.14
C LEU A 58 -12.85 4.37 -9.86
N ALA A 59 -13.52 5.48 -9.59
CA ALA A 59 -14.81 5.78 -10.20
C ALA A 59 -14.71 5.92 -11.73
N GLY A 60 -15.57 5.19 -12.44
CA GLY A 60 -15.67 5.27 -13.91
C GLY A 60 -14.63 4.46 -14.67
N LEU A 61 -13.86 3.59 -14.00
CA LEU A 61 -12.93 2.64 -14.61
C LEU A 61 -13.50 1.22 -14.55
N ASP A 62 -13.26 0.47 -15.60
CA ASP A 62 -13.56 -0.95 -15.68
C ASP A 62 -12.31 -1.79 -15.38
N ASP A 63 -12.48 -3.09 -15.19
CA ASP A 63 -11.41 -4.04 -14.92
C ASP A 63 -10.35 -4.09 -16.04
N ASN A 64 -10.77 -3.84 -17.30
CA ASN A 64 -9.87 -3.77 -18.47
C ASN A 64 -9.00 -2.50 -18.49
N ASP A 65 -9.35 -1.49 -17.72
CA ASP A 65 -8.63 -0.22 -17.66
C ASP A 65 -7.50 -0.21 -16.61
N ILE A 66 -7.41 -1.28 -15.82
CA ILE A 66 -6.53 -1.34 -14.67
C ILE A 66 -5.62 -2.56 -14.78
N ASP A 67 -4.32 -2.33 -14.71
CA ASP A 67 -3.33 -3.38 -14.61
C ASP A 67 -2.88 -3.55 -13.15
N VAL A 68 -2.91 -4.79 -12.66
CA VAL A 68 -2.44 -5.18 -11.33
C VAL A 68 -1.37 -6.24 -11.49
N GLU A 69 -0.16 -5.93 -11.08
CA GLU A 69 1.00 -6.79 -11.25
C GLU A 69 1.75 -6.95 -9.92
N VAL A 70 2.21 -8.16 -9.64
CA VAL A 70 3.14 -8.45 -8.56
C VAL A 70 4.44 -8.93 -9.16
N GLN A 71 5.51 -8.19 -8.91
CA GLN A 71 6.85 -8.58 -9.29
C GLN A 71 7.77 -8.48 -8.09
N GLU A 72 8.40 -9.59 -7.77
CA GLU A 72 9.19 -9.72 -6.55
C GLU A 72 8.39 -9.22 -5.36
N ASN A 73 8.65 -8.56 -4.44
CA ASN A 73 7.81 -8.10 -3.32
C ASN A 73 7.16 -6.72 -3.59
N THR A 74 6.85 -6.41 -4.84
CA THR A 74 6.22 -5.13 -5.21
C THR A 74 4.91 -5.38 -5.95
N LEU A 75 3.82 -4.91 -5.35
CA LEU A 75 2.51 -4.83 -5.98
C LEU A 75 2.42 -3.49 -6.71
N THR A 76 2.20 -3.53 -8.00
CA THR A 76 2.01 -2.34 -8.85
C THR A 76 0.59 -2.32 -9.39
N ILE A 77 -0.07 -1.18 -9.27
CA ILE A 77 -1.40 -0.91 -9.82
C ILE A 77 -1.28 0.28 -10.74
N MET A 78 -1.68 0.11 -11.99
CA MET A 78 -1.52 1.12 -13.04
C MET A 78 -2.82 1.35 -13.80
N HIS A 79 -3.00 2.56 -14.25
CA HIS A 79 -4.01 2.95 -15.24
C HIS A 79 -3.41 4.00 -16.16
N GLU A 80 -3.59 3.81 -17.47
CA GLU A 80 -3.27 4.81 -18.47
C GLU A 80 -4.56 5.42 -19.01
N SER A 81 -4.75 6.70 -18.73
CA SER A 81 -5.90 7.45 -19.23
C SER A 81 -5.64 7.86 -20.69
N SER A 82 -6.53 7.49 -21.58
CA SER A 82 -6.62 8.13 -22.88
C SER A 82 -7.32 9.48 -22.67
N GLU A 83 -6.56 10.59 -22.69
CA GLU A 83 -7.13 11.93 -22.61
C GLU A 83 -7.99 12.21 -23.86
N THR A 84 -9.26 11.89 -23.77
CA THR A 84 -10.25 12.49 -24.66
C THR A 84 -10.60 13.86 -24.10
N LYS A 85 -10.43 14.91 -24.90
CA LYS A 85 -10.94 16.24 -24.56
C LYS A 85 -12.45 16.11 -24.36
N GLU A 86 -12.86 16.10 -23.11
CA GLU A 86 -14.28 16.08 -22.75
C GLU A 86 -14.85 17.49 -22.97
N GLU A 87 -15.32 17.75 -24.17
CA GLU A 87 -16.04 18.98 -24.49
C GLU A 87 -17.40 18.97 -23.78
N GLY A 88 -17.76 20.09 -23.14
CA GLY A 88 -19.09 20.30 -22.57
C GLY A 88 -19.21 20.17 -21.06
N LYS A 89 -18.15 19.85 -20.32
CA LYS A 89 -18.19 19.86 -18.86
C LYS A 89 -18.02 21.28 -18.32
N LEU A 90 -18.99 21.75 -17.56
CA LEU A 90 -18.91 23.04 -16.85
C LEU A 90 -18.00 22.97 -15.62
N TYR A 91 -17.89 21.79 -15.01
CA TYR A 91 -17.05 21.52 -13.86
C TYR A 91 -16.60 20.07 -13.86
N LYS A 92 -15.33 19.82 -13.58
CA LYS A 92 -14.76 18.48 -13.49
C LYS A 92 -14.20 18.24 -12.10
N GLY A 93 -14.97 17.55 -11.26
CA GLY A 93 -14.57 17.15 -9.93
C GLY A 93 -14.06 15.71 -9.84
N ILE A 94 -14.43 14.86 -10.80
CA ILE A 94 -13.97 13.47 -10.91
C ILE A 94 -12.82 13.41 -11.90
N ALA A 95 -11.64 13.12 -11.42
CA ALA A 95 -10.45 12.99 -12.24
C ALA A 95 -10.23 11.51 -12.62
N GLN A 96 -10.16 11.23 -13.90
CA GLN A 96 -9.68 9.96 -14.44
C GLN A 96 -8.25 10.16 -14.97
N ARG A 97 -7.31 10.21 -14.04
CA ARG A 97 -5.89 10.45 -14.35
C ARG A 97 -5.15 9.15 -14.51
N SER A 98 -4.15 9.15 -15.36
CA SER A 98 -3.13 8.09 -15.34
C SER A 98 -2.45 8.05 -13.99
N PHE A 99 -2.26 6.86 -13.46
CA PHE A 99 -1.56 6.67 -12.19
C PHE A 99 -0.75 5.39 -12.21
N ARG A 100 0.26 5.36 -11.35
CA ARG A 100 1.02 4.17 -11.00
C ARG A 100 1.25 4.18 -9.50
N ARG A 101 0.66 3.21 -8.80
CA ARG A 101 0.81 3.02 -7.36
C ARG A 101 1.59 1.76 -7.09
N GLN A 102 2.56 1.86 -6.20
CA GLN A 102 3.38 0.73 -5.81
C GLN A 102 3.32 0.52 -4.30
N PHE A 103 3.12 -0.73 -3.92
CA PHE A 103 3.12 -1.17 -2.52
C PHE A 103 4.23 -2.20 -2.34
N ARG A 104 5.12 -1.94 -1.39
CA ARG A 104 6.13 -2.91 -1.01
C ARG A 104 5.52 -3.92 -0.06
N LEU A 105 5.55 -5.18 -0.45
CA LEU A 105 5.05 -6.30 0.35
C LEU A 105 6.21 -6.89 1.18
N ALA A 106 5.90 -7.30 2.40
CA ALA A 106 6.84 -8.12 3.16
C ALA A 106 6.97 -9.51 2.53
N ASP A 107 8.06 -10.22 2.82
CA ASP A 107 8.38 -11.52 2.20
C ASP A 107 7.33 -12.60 2.48
N ASP A 108 6.56 -12.43 3.55
CA ASP A 108 5.52 -13.33 4.02
C ASP A 108 4.10 -12.91 3.59
N ILE A 109 3.98 -11.89 2.74
CA ILE A 109 2.69 -11.40 2.23
C ILE A 109 2.46 -11.87 0.79
N GLU A 110 1.31 -12.48 0.57
CA GLU A 110 0.87 -12.92 -0.75
C GLU A 110 -0.44 -12.24 -1.15
N VAL A 111 -0.57 -11.94 -2.43
CA VAL A 111 -1.82 -11.44 -3.01
C VAL A 111 -2.75 -12.62 -3.29
N VAL A 112 -3.91 -12.61 -2.64
CA VAL A 112 -4.92 -13.66 -2.78
C VAL A 112 -5.81 -13.43 -3.98
N GLY A 113 -6.13 -12.16 -4.25
CA GLY A 113 -6.98 -11.79 -5.38
C GLY A 113 -7.27 -10.30 -5.42
N ALA A 114 -7.85 -9.87 -6.53
CA ALA A 114 -8.31 -8.51 -6.74
C ALA A 114 -9.71 -8.53 -7.35
N SER A 115 -10.52 -7.54 -7.01
CA SER A 115 -11.86 -7.35 -7.57
C SER A 115 -12.19 -5.86 -7.68
N LEU A 116 -12.85 -5.49 -8.77
CA LEU A 116 -13.39 -4.15 -8.95
C LEU A 116 -14.92 -4.23 -8.85
N LYS A 117 -15.47 -3.52 -7.89
CA LYS A 117 -16.92 -3.47 -7.67
C LYS A 117 -17.34 -2.10 -7.19
N ASN A 118 -18.39 -1.56 -7.77
CA ASN A 118 -18.96 -0.27 -7.40
C ASN A 118 -17.93 0.89 -7.39
N GLY A 119 -16.96 0.86 -8.31
CA GLY A 119 -15.91 1.86 -8.39
C GLY A 119 -14.80 1.72 -7.33
N LEU A 120 -14.77 0.62 -6.58
CA LEU A 120 -13.72 0.29 -5.62
C LEU A 120 -12.93 -0.92 -6.09
N LEU A 121 -11.64 -0.74 -6.29
CA LEU A 121 -10.69 -1.84 -6.46
C LEU A 121 -10.30 -2.33 -5.07
N CYS A 122 -10.62 -3.59 -4.79
CA CYS A 122 -10.25 -4.27 -3.56
C CYS A 122 -9.20 -5.33 -3.87
N ILE A 123 -8.04 -5.23 -3.25
CA ILE A 123 -6.96 -6.22 -3.35
C ILE A 123 -6.79 -6.87 -2.00
N ASN A 124 -6.99 -8.18 -1.96
CA ASN A 124 -6.86 -8.98 -0.77
C ASN A 124 -5.50 -9.64 -0.71
N LEU A 125 -4.84 -9.49 0.42
CA LEU A 125 -3.54 -10.08 0.70
C LEU A 125 -3.62 -10.86 2.02
N THR A 126 -2.78 -11.86 2.15
CA THR A 126 -2.69 -12.64 3.38
C THR A 126 -1.24 -12.86 3.77
N ARG A 127 -1.00 -12.95 5.06
CA ARG A 127 0.30 -13.35 5.58
C ARG A 127 0.42 -14.86 5.59
N PHE A 128 1.40 -15.36 4.90
CA PHE A 128 1.77 -16.76 4.88
C PHE A 128 2.98 -16.98 5.80
N ILE A 129 2.80 -17.78 6.84
CA ILE A 129 3.90 -18.18 7.72
C ILE A 129 4.33 -19.59 7.29
N PRO A 130 5.50 -19.76 6.63
CA PRO A 130 6.02 -21.08 6.31
C PRO A 130 6.13 -21.94 7.58
N GLU A 131 5.86 -23.25 7.45
CA GLU A 131 5.98 -24.21 8.55
C GLU A 131 7.36 -24.17 9.22
N GLU A 132 8.42 -23.86 8.45
CA GLU A 132 9.79 -23.72 8.94
C GLU A 132 10.00 -22.55 9.90
N LYS A 133 9.15 -21.50 9.80
CA LYS A 133 9.22 -20.29 10.64
C LYS A 133 8.25 -20.34 11.82
N LYS A 134 7.42 -21.39 11.94
CA LYS A 134 6.52 -21.55 13.08
C LYS A 134 7.32 -21.87 14.35
N PRO A 135 6.90 -21.37 15.52
CA PRO A 135 7.56 -21.68 16.77
C PRO A 135 7.53 -23.19 17.04
N LYS A 136 8.71 -23.78 17.23
CA LYS A 136 8.86 -25.17 17.62
C LYS A 136 9.13 -25.26 19.11
N LYS A 137 8.38 -26.08 19.83
CA LYS A 137 8.71 -26.46 21.20
C LYS A 137 9.91 -27.38 21.19
N ILE A 138 11.01 -26.95 21.80
CA ILE A 138 12.20 -27.76 22.00
C ILE A 138 12.07 -28.47 23.34
N LYS A 139 12.15 -29.81 23.31
CA LYS A 139 12.20 -30.58 24.55
C LYS A 139 13.58 -30.46 25.17
N ILE A 140 13.64 -30.01 26.39
CA ILE A 140 14.86 -29.99 27.20
C ILE A 140 15.12 -31.43 27.67
N LYS A 141 16.28 -31.93 27.33
CA LYS A 141 16.72 -33.23 27.82
C LYS A 141 17.35 -33.07 29.20
#